data_98d33a37091d97f975f1d66b9a522430
#
_entry.id   98d33a37091d97f975f1d66b9a522430
#
_cell.length_a   1.000
_cell.length_b   1.000
_cell.length_c   1.000
_cell.angle_alpha   90.00
_cell.angle_beta   90.00
_cell.angle_gamma   90.00
#
_symmetry.space_group_name_H-M   'P 1'
#
loop_
_entity.id
_entity.type
_entity.pdbx_description
1 polymer ?
#
loop_
_entity_poly.entity_id
_entity_poly.type
_entity_poly.pdbx_seq_one_letter_code
_entity_poly.pdbx_strand_id
1 'polypeptide(L)'
;VSRREGVWLMAYSEEMAETMRADLGVEPGLSEKKMFGGLCFLLHGNMVCGVTKDGAMFRPGKEREAEALAAGAEPLSFTGRPMGGMVEIDAGAFEDTALRTKLIELSLANGASLPPKG
;
A
#
# COMPACT_ATOMS: atom_id res chain seq x y z
N VAL A 1 -7.76 -21.45 -19.49
CA VAL A 1 -7.73 -21.84 -18.41
C VAL A 1 -8.21 -21.03 -17.22
N SER A 2 -8.56 -21.71 -16.19
CA SER A 2 -9.26 -21.07 -15.10
C SER A 2 -8.44 -19.96 -14.46
N ARG A 3 -7.11 -20.02 -14.51
CA ARG A 3 -6.39 -18.98 -13.88
C ARG A 3 -6.52 -17.67 -14.62
N ARG A 4 -6.82 -17.72 -15.87
CA ARG A 4 -7.05 -16.50 -16.57
C ARG A 4 -8.32 -15.85 -16.10
N GLU A 5 -9.31 -16.65 -15.79
CA GLU A 5 -10.53 -16.12 -15.24
C GLU A 5 -10.32 -15.49 -13.89
N GLY A 6 -9.45 -16.09 -13.08
CA GLY A 6 -9.13 -15.52 -11.80
C GLY A 6 -8.51 -14.15 -11.94
N VAL A 7 -7.64 -14.00 -12.94
CA VAL A 7 -7.00 -12.72 -13.17
C VAL A 7 -8.02 -11.66 -13.52
N TRP A 8 -9.02 -12.02 -14.31
CA TRP A 8 -10.06 -11.08 -14.67
C TRP A 8 -10.82 -10.55 -13.47
N LEU A 9 -11.06 -11.43 -12.51
CA LEU A 9 -11.88 -11.07 -11.38
C LEU A 9 -11.11 -10.32 -10.32
N MET A 10 -9.80 -10.25 -10.47
CA MET A 10 -8.98 -9.56 -9.48
C MET A 10 -8.92 -8.08 -9.75
N ALA A 11 -9.05 -7.29 -8.69
CA ALA A 11 -8.94 -5.85 -8.76
C ALA A 11 -7.51 -5.39 -8.49
N TYR A 12 -6.56 -6.32 -8.41
CA TYR A 12 -5.16 -5.99 -8.15
C TYR A 12 -4.28 -7.09 -8.70
N SER A 13 -2.98 -6.81 -8.79
CA SER A 13 -2.01 -7.78 -9.28
C SER A 13 -1.56 -8.69 -8.15
N GLU A 14 -1.76 -10.01 -8.32
CA GLU A 14 -1.28 -10.98 -7.34
C GLU A 14 0.24 -10.93 -7.20
N GLU A 15 0.92 -10.67 -8.31
CA GLU A 15 2.37 -10.57 -8.29
C GLU A 15 2.83 -9.43 -7.41
N MET A 16 2.19 -8.28 -7.54
CA MET A 16 2.53 -7.13 -6.71
C MET A 16 2.17 -7.39 -5.26
N ALA A 17 1.06 -8.09 -5.01
CA ALA A 17 0.69 -8.44 -3.64
C ALA A 17 1.73 -9.34 -3.01
N GLU A 18 2.26 -10.32 -3.75
CA GLU A 18 3.31 -11.18 -3.23
C GLU A 18 4.57 -10.40 -2.91
N THR A 19 4.93 -9.47 -3.79
CA THR A 19 6.09 -8.62 -3.55
C THR A 19 5.90 -7.78 -2.29
N MET A 20 4.71 -7.21 -2.13
CA MET A 20 4.42 -6.40 -0.96
C MET A 20 4.48 -7.24 0.32
N ARG A 21 3.96 -8.46 0.28
CA ARG A 21 4.06 -9.36 1.43
C ARG A 21 5.50 -9.64 1.81
N ALA A 22 6.33 -9.89 0.80
CA ALA A 22 7.74 -10.15 1.05
C ALA A 22 8.44 -8.95 1.65
N ASP A 23 8.12 -7.76 1.14
CA ASP A 23 8.72 -6.53 1.66
C ASP A 23 8.31 -6.24 3.09
N LEU A 24 7.04 -6.50 3.42
CA LEU A 24 6.56 -6.26 4.77
C LEU A 24 7.12 -7.25 5.77
N GLY A 25 7.42 -8.46 5.30
CA GLY A 25 8.00 -9.47 6.14
C GLY A 25 7.02 -9.99 7.18
N VAL A 26 7.57 -10.53 8.25
CA VAL A 26 6.78 -11.11 9.34
C VAL A 26 6.62 -10.07 10.42
N GLU A 27 5.55 -9.28 10.34
CA GLU A 27 5.25 -8.24 11.32
C GLU A 27 4.13 -8.71 12.23
N PRO A 28 4.34 -8.76 13.54
CA PRO A 28 3.23 -9.11 14.44
C PRO A 28 2.07 -8.15 14.26
N GLY A 29 0.87 -8.67 14.20
CA GLY A 29 -0.31 -7.84 14.05
C GLY A 29 -0.65 -7.47 12.62
N LEU A 30 0.11 -7.97 11.65
CA LEU A 30 -0.14 -7.67 10.24
C LEU A 30 -1.25 -8.58 9.71
N SER A 31 -2.20 -7.99 8.99
CA SER A 31 -3.28 -8.74 8.36
C SER A 31 -3.58 -8.14 7.00
N GLU A 32 -4.43 -8.84 6.23
CA GLU A 32 -4.80 -8.42 4.89
C GLU A 32 -6.31 -8.32 4.79
N LYS A 33 -6.76 -7.38 3.97
CA LYS A 33 -8.20 -7.20 3.76
C LYS A 33 -8.43 -6.58 2.39
N LYS A 34 -9.42 -7.09 1.69
CA LYS A 34 -9.79 -6.52 0.40
C LYS A 34 -10.64 -5.29 0.64
N MET A 35 -10.20 -4.16 0.09
CA MET A 35 -10.97 -2.93 0.15
C MET A 35 -10.38 -1.92 -0.81
N PHE A 36 -11.14 -0.87 -1.10
CA PHE A 36 -10.74 0.18 -2.04
C PHE A 36 -10.41 -0.38 -3.43
N GLY A 37 -11.05 -1.49 -3.80
CA GLY A 37 -10.76 -2.10 -5.08
C GLY A 37 -9.43 -2.78 -5.18
N GLY A 38 -8.80 -3.09 -4.03
CA GLY A 38 -7.51 -3.75 -4.02
C GLY A 38 -7.33 -4.59 -2.78
N LEU A 39 -6.08 -4.95 -2.49
CA LEU A 39 -5.75 -5.71 -1.29
C LEU A 39 -4.94 -4.83 -0.37
N CYS A 40 -5.43 -4.59 0.84
CA CYS A 40 -4.78 -3.72 1.80
C CYS A 40 -4.13 -4.53 2.91
N PHE A 41 -3.03 -4.01 3.42
CA PHE A 41 -2.29 -4.60 4.53
C PHE A 41 -2.46 -3.69 5.73
N LEU A 42 -2.84 -4.31 6.87
CA LEU A 42 -3.15 -3.56 8.09
C LEU A 42 -2.24 -4.03 9.21
N LEU A 43 -1.80 -3.08 10.02
CA LEU A 43 -1.00 -3.35 11.21
C LEU A 43 -1.86 -3.01 12.41
N HIS A 44 -2.21 -4.03 13.19
CA HIS A 44 -3.10 -3.87 14.35
C HIS A 44 -4.39 -3.16 13.94
N GLY A 45 -4.91 -3.50 12.75
CA GLY A 45 -6.14 -2.94 12.26
C GLY A 45 -6.02 -1.63 11.53
N ASN A 46 -4.84 -1.01 11.54
CA ASN A 46 -4.60 0.26 10.84
C ASN A 46 -3.97 -0.01 9.48
N MET A 47 -4.56 0.53 8.43
CA MET A 47 -4.03 0.33 7.09
C MET A 47 -2.66 0.96 6.96
N VAL A 48 -1.72 0.24 6.39
CA VAL A 48 -0.38 0.77 6.13
C VAL A 48 -0.10 0.89 4.64
N CYS A 49 -0.54 -0.06 3.83
CA CYS A 49 -0.31 0.00 2.40
C CYS A 49 -1.27 -0.95 1.70
N GLY A 50 -1.21 -0.97 0.37
CA GLY A 50 -2.04 -1.87 -0.39
C GLY A 50 -1.65 -1.87 -1.85
N VAL A 51 -2.19 -2.84 -2.59
CA VAL A 51 -1.99 -2.92 -4.02
C VAL A 51 -3.33 -2.79 -4.71
N THR A 52 -3.33 -2.11 -5.86
CA THR A 52 -4.51 -1.95 -6.68
C THR A 52 -4.19 -2.48 -8.07
N LYS A 53 -5.16 -2.43 -8.96
CA LYS A 53 -4.89 -2.92 -10.32
C LYS A 53 -3.90 -2.04 -11.06
N ASP A 54 -3.77 -0.78 -10.67
CA ASP A 54 -2.91 0.17 -11.38
C ASP A 54 -1.60 0.45 -10.65
N GLY A 55 -1.45 0.01 -9.44
CA GLY A 55 -0.23 0.30 -8.70
C GLY A 55 -0.36 -0.04 -7.24
N ALA A 56 0.16 0.83 -6.40
CA ALA A 56 0.16 0.59 -4.95
C ALA A 56 -0.12 1.89 -4.22
N MET A 57 -0.62 1.75 -3.01
CA MET A 57 -0.90 2.90 -2.15
C MET A 57 -0.25 2.67 -0.80
N PHE A 58 0.12 3.78 -0.15
CA PHE A 58 0.84 3.74 1.12
C PHE A 58 0.29 4.81 2.03
N ARG A 59 0.37 4.55 3.33
CA ARG A 59 -0.12 5.51 4.33
C ARG A 59 1.01 5.93 5.24
N PRO A 60 1.87 6.86 4.78
CA PRO A 60 2.95 7.35 5.63
C PRO A 60 2.47 8.27 6.75
N GLY A 61 1.24 8.78 6.66
CA GLY A 61 0.73 9.73 7.62
C GLY A 61 1.06 11.14 7.22
N LYS A 62 0.33 12.09 7.80
CA LYS A 62 0.50 13.48 7.41
C LYS A 62 1.88 14.01 7.74
N GLU A 63 2.49 13.52 8.82
CA GLU A 63 3.81 13.98 9.23
C GLU A 63 4.90 13.55 8.27
N ARG A 64 4.72 12.41 7.60
CA ARG A 64 5.73 11.85 6.72
C ARG A 64 5.36 11.95 5.25
N GLU A 65 4.23 12.61 4.98
CA GLU A 65 3.74 12.70 3.61
C GLU A 65 4.73 13.42 2.70
N ALA A 66 5.29 14.52 3.18
CA ALA A 66 6.24 15.29 2.38
C ALA A 66 7.46 14.45 2.01
N GLU A 67 7.92 13.61 2.93
CA GLU A 67 9.04 12.74 2.68
C GLU A 67 8.70 11.70 1.64
N ALA A 68 7.49 11.17 1.69
CA ALA A 68 7.04 10.19 0.70
C ALA A 68 6.94 10.81 -0.69
N LEU A 69 6.42 12.03 -0.76
CA LEU A 69 6.32 12.73 -2.04
C LEU A 69 7.69 13.04 -2.60
N ALA A 70 8.62 13.44 -1.74
CA ALA A 70 9.98 13.73 -2.17
C ALA A 70 10.68 12.46 -2.68
N ALA A 71 10.29 11.30 -2.18
CA ALA A 71 10.87 10.04 -2.64
C ALA A 71 10.37 9.63 -4.02
N GLY A 72 9.25 10.18 -4.47
CA GLY A 72 8.73 9.90 -5.79
C GLY A 72 7.27 9.47 -5.85
N ALA A 73 6.60 9.41 -4.70
CA ALA A 73 5.18 9.05 -4.69
C ALA A 73 4.33 10.27 -5.03
N GLU A 74 3.06 10.02 -5.33
CA GLU A 74 2.10 11.07 -5.64
C GLU A 74 0.98 11.04 -4.61
N PRO A 75 0.31 12.18 -4.40
CA PRO A 75 -0.82 12.17 -3.47
C PRO A 75 -1.91 11.21 -3.95
N LEU A 76 -2.43 10.43 -3.02
CA LEU A 76 -3.53 9.53 -3.34
C LEU A 76 -4.81 10.35 -3.39
N SER A 77 -5.62 10.11 -4.42
CA SER A 77 -6.90 10.80 -4.48
C SER A 77 -7.98 9.84 -4.93
N PHE A 78 -9.11 9.86 -4.22
CA PHE A 78 -10.31 9.13 -4.58
C PHE A 78 -11.37 10.14 -4.96
N THR A 79 -12.09 9.86 -6.03
CA THR A 79 -13.17 10.74 -6.49
C THR A 79 -12.70 12.17 -6.65
N GLY A 80 -11.46 12.36 -7.11
CA GLY A 80 -10.93 13.67 -7.37
C GLY A 80 -10.47 14.45 -6.16
N ARG A 81 -10.52 13.86 -4.98
CA ARG A 81 -10.12 14.56 -3.76
C ARG A 81 -8.89 13.92 -3.16
N PRO A 82 -7.86 14.72 -2.85
CA PRO A 82 -6.66 14.15 -2.20
C PRO A 82 -7.00 13.64 -0.82
N MET A 83 -6.35 12.53 -0.45
CA MET A 83 -6.47 11.98 0.89
C MET A 83 -5.21 12.29 1.66
N GLY A 84 -5.31 13.17 2.67
CA GLY A 84 -4.15 13.56 3.44
C GLY A 84 -3.49 12.39 4.13
N GLY A 85 -2.17 12.35 4.07
CA GLY A 85 -1.40 11.29 4.69
C GLY A 85 -1.31 10.02 3.88
N MET A 86 -1.82 10.01 2.65
CA MET A 86 -1.76 8.83 1.79
C MET A 86 -1.17 9.18 0.44
N VAL A 87 -0.39 8.27 -0.10
CA VAL A 87 0.27 8.45 -1.39
C VAL A 87 0.12 7.20 -2.24
N GLU A 88 0.38 7.33 -3.52
CA GLU A 88 0.29 6.20 -4.45
C GLU A 88 1.44 6.23 -5.44
N ILE A 89 1.72 5.07 -6.03
CA ILE A 89 2.67 4.94 -7.12
C ILE A 89 2.05 4.02 -8.16
N ASP A 90 2.46 4.19 -9.43
CA ASP A 90 1.94 3.32 -10.48
C ASP A 90 2.74 2.01 -10.53
N ALA A 91 2.33 1.10 -11.41
CA ALA A 91 2.95 -0.21 -11.49
C ALA A 91 4.41 -0.12 -11.90
N GLY A 92 4.76 0.85 -12.74
CA GLY A 92 6.15 1.01 -13.15
C GLY A 92 7.02 1.44 -11.99
N ALA A 93 6.56 2.42 -11.22
CA ALA A 93 7.31 2.89 -10.06
C ALA A 93 7.38 1.81 -8.97
N PHE A 94 6.40 0.93 -8.92
CA PHE A 94 6.39 -0.16 -7.94
C PHE A 94 7.61 -1.06 -8.10
N GLU A 95 8.18 -1.13 -9.29
CA GLU A 95 9.35 -1.97 -9.53
C GLU A 95 10.63 -1.37 -8.99
N ASP A 96 10.61 -0.10 -8.61
CA ASP A 96 11.76 0.53 -7.99
C ASP A 96 11.84 0.09 -6.53
N THR A 97 12.75 -0.83 -6.25
CA THR A 97 12.89 -1.40 -4.92
C THR A 97 13.20 -0.35 -3.85
N ALA A 98 14.06 0.60 -4.18
CA ALA A 98 14.44 1.63 -3.21
C ALA A 98 13.24 2.49 -2.84
N LEU A 99 12.45 2.88 -3.84
CA LEU A 99 11.26 3.67 -3.60
C LEU A 99 10.25 2.89 -2.76
N ARG A 100 10.02 1.63 -3.14
CA ARG A 100 9.07 0.79 -2.45
C ARG A 100 9.47 0.58 -0.99
N THR A 101 10.75 0.30 -0.75
CA THR A 101 11.26 0.11 0.61
C THR A 101 11.07 1.36 1.45
N LYS A 102 11.35 2.53 0.88
CA LYS A 102 11.20 3.77 1.60
C LYS A 102 9.76 4.01 1.99
N LEU A 103 8.84 3.81 1.05
CA LEU A 103 7.44 4.04 1.32
C LEU A 103 6.89 3.07 2.35
N ILE A 104 7.34 1.82 2.31
CA ILE A 104 6.93 0.83 3.30
C ILE A 104 7.44 1.20 4.68
N GLU A 105 8.70 1.64 4.79
CA GLU A 105 9.24 2.06 6.07
C GLU A 105 8.45 3.20 6.68
N LEU A 106 8.13 4.20 5.87
CA LEU A 106 7.36 5.33 6.36
C LEU A 106 5.97 4.90 6.81
N SER A 107 5.36 3.98 6.05
CA SER A 107 4.01 3.54 6.36
C SER A 107 3.96 2.65 7.59
N LEU A 108 4.95 1.78 7.76
CA LEU A 108 5.01 0.96 8.97
C LEU A 108 5.25 1.82 10.20
N ALA A 109 6.10 2.83 10.08
CA ALA A 109 6.34 3.74 11.20
C ALA A 109 5.06 4.45 11.61
N ASN A 110 4.28 4.90 10.63
CA ASN A 110 3.01 5.53 10.92
C ASN A 110 2.04 4.56 11.58
N GLY A 111 1.93 3.35 11.02
CA GLY A 111 1.01 2.36 11.56
C GLY A 111 1.35 1.96 12.98
N ALA A 112 2.65 1.85 13.27
CA ALA A 112 3.09 1.50 14.62
C ALA A 112 2.82 2.60 15.63
N SER A 113 2.72 3.85 15.17
CA SER A 113 2.47 4.98 16.05
C SER A 113 0.98 5.19 16.36
N LEU A 114 0.11 4.50 15.64
CA LEU A 114 -1.33 4.66 15.82
C LEU A 114 -1.87 3.67 16.84
N PRO A 115 -2.93 4.05 17.57
CA PRO A 115 -3.56 3.10 18.49
C PRO A 115 -4.11 1.91 17.71
N PRO A 116 -3.99 0.69 18.25
CA PRO A 116 -4.54 -0.47 17.56
C PRO A 116 -6.04 -0.33 17.39
N LYS A 117 -6.52 -0.84 16.26
CA LYS A 117 -7.94 -0.88 16.00
C LYS A 117 -8.44 -2.29 16.21
N GLY A 118 -9.43 -2.39 17.01
CA GLY A 118 -10.17 -3.59 17.29
C GLY A 118 -9.77 -4.86 16.71
#